data_9b0c8009a7064f7f286f7a48da53bbbe
#
_entry.id   9b0c8009a7064f7f286f7a48da53bbbe
#
_cell.length_a   1.000
_cell.length_b   1.000
_cell.length_c   1.000
_cell.angle_alpha   90.00
_cell.angle_beta   90.00
_cell.angle_gamma   90.00
#
_symmetry.space_group_name_H-M   'P 1'
#
loop_
_entity.id
_entity.type
_entity.pdbx_description
1 polymer ?
#
loop_
_entity_poly.entity_id
_entity_poly.type
_entity_poly.pdbx_seq_one_letter_code
_entity_poly.pdbx_strand_id
1 'polypeptide(L)'
;MRKLFFTFLLFLAAAGARAANPAVQPVEVKDVAPAAELSFADAITLGVVEGVTEYLPISSTGHLIVVSRLLGLESQTPLLGRDGQPLWYKKPSAKYPQGVPLTLKLAADTYVVVIQFGAIAAVAILYWTQLMSMLRGLLGRDPAGLRLLINVMIAFTPAAVIGLLAGNWISENLFSVGAVIIAQVAGAFLMLFAEYWRRRRMVLVKHVPESSELTYRQVAGIGLLQCISMWPGTSRSMMTIVGGYFAGLDPRRAAEFSFLLGFVTLSAATVLKSYTTGGAMIQVFGWPPVLLGAVVAAVTAAVSVRFLVSWLAKHGLAAFALYRLGLAGVLVVLFYLWPA
;
A
#
# COMPACT_ATOMS: atom_id res chain seq x y z
N MET A 1 -23.77 -11.89 -2.97
CA MET A 1 -22.32 -11.77 -2.77
C MET A 1 -21.48 -12.63 -3.73
N ARG A 2 -21.79 -13.95 -3.93
CA ARG A 2 -21.03 -14.82 -4.86
C ARG A 2 -20.97 -14.30 -6.32
N LYS A 3 -22.10 -13.81 -6.87
CA LYS A 3 -22.17 -13.31 -8.26
C LYS A 3 -21.39 -11.99 -8.46
N LEU A 4 -21.39 -11.06 -7.48
CA LEU A 4 -20.61 -9.82 -7.56
C LEU A 4 -19.10 -10.07 -7.50
N PHE A 5 -18.66 -11.02 -6.68
CA PHE A 5 -17.26 -11.42 -6.57
C PHE A 5 -16.75 -12.05 -7.87
N PHE A 6 -17.55 -12.92 -8.50
CA PHE A 6 -17.20 -13.53 -9.79
C PHE A 6 -17.19 -12.52 -10.95
N THR A 7 -18.10 -11.56 -10.96
CA THR A 7 -18.13 -10.48 -11.99
C THR A 7 -16.93 -9.56 -11.84
N PHE A 8 -16.49 -9.28 -10.62
CA PHE A 8 -15.31 -8.47 -10.36
C PHE A 8 -14.01 -9.20 -10.75
N LEU A 9 -13.91 -10.52 -10.50
CA LEU A 9 -12.79 -11.35 -10.96
C LEU A 9 -12.73 -11.47 -12.49
N LEU A 10 -13.87 -11.57 -13.16
CA LEU A 10 -13.95 -11.57 -14.63
C LEU A 10 -13.56 -10.20 -15.22
N PHE A 11 -13.88 -9.09 -14.54
CA PHE A 11 -13.45 -7.75 -14.95
C PHE A 11 -11.93 -7.57 -14.78
N LEU A 12 -11.33 -8.16 -13.71
CA LEU A 12 -9.88 -8.25 -13.51
C LEU A 12 -9.19 -9.02 -14.66
N ALA A 13 -9.77 -10.14 -15.09
CA ALA A 13 -9.23 -10.96 -16.17
C ALA A 13 -9.33 -10.27 -17.54
N ALA A 14 -10.39 -9.50 -17.78
CA ALA A 14 -10.59 -8.76 -19.03
C ALA A 14 -9.68 -7.51 -19.15
N ALA A 15 -9.36 -6.84 -18.02
CA ALA A 15 -8.45 -5.69 -18.01
C ALA A 15 -6.97 -6.08 -18.22
N GLY A 16 -6.60 -7.33 -17.86
CA GLY A 16 -5.24 -7.87 -18.03
C GLY A 16 -4.85 -8.23 -19.47
N ALA A 17 -5.79 -8.25 -20.41
CA ALA A 17 -5.55 -8.80 -21.74
C ALA A 17 -4.95 -7.81 -22.78
N ARG A 18 -4.61 -6.56 -22.41
CA ARG A 18 -4.15 -5.55 -23.38
C ARG A 18 -3.09 -4.55 -22.90
N ALA A 19 -2.15 -4.96 -22.07
CA ALA A 19 -0.92 -4.21 -21.89
C ALA A 19 0.26 -5.11 -22.29
N ALA A 20 0.48 -5.27 -23.58
CA ALA A 20 1.76 -5.79 -24.04
C ALA A 20 2.85 -4.80 -23.62
N ASN A 21 3.67 -5.23 -22.68
CA ASN A 21 4.87 -4.52 -22.27
C ASN A 21 5.74 -4.31 -23.50
N PRO A 22 6.14 -3.08 -23.88
CA PRO A 22 7.09 -2.91 -24.94
C PRO A 22 8.37 -3.68 -24.55
N ALA A 23 8.79 -4.59 -25.39
CA ALA A 23 10.01 -5.34 -25.22
C ALA A 23 11.15 -4.35 -24.88
N VAL A 24 11.79 -4.55 -23.72
CA VAL A 24 12.96 -3.78 -23.32
C VAL A 24 14.00 -3.98 -24.40
N GLN A 25 14.17 -2.97 -25.26
CA GLN A 25 15.23 -2.96 -26.26
C GLN A 25 16.58 -2.93 -25.53
N PRO A 26 17.64 -3.59 -26.05
CA PRO A 26 18.96 -3.47 -25.49
C PRO A 26 19.36 -1.99 -25.56
N VAL A 27 19.46 -1.33 -24.41
CA VAL A 27 19.87 0.08 -24.32
C VAL A 27 21.36 0.14 -24.64
N GLU A 28 21.73 0.79 -25.73
CA GLU A 28 23.11 1.19 -25.98
C GLU A 28 23.58 2.08 -24.81
N VAL A 29 24.73 1.73 -24.23
CA VAL A 29 25.30 2.30 -22.98
C VAL A 29 25.76 3.78 -23.14
N LYS A 30 25.15 4.57 -24.01
CA LYS A 30 25.63 5.92 -24.33
C LYS A 30 25.11 7.05 -23.41
N ASP A 31 24.02 6.82 -22.67
CA ASP A 31 23.43 7.87 -21.81
C ASP A 31 23.36 7.41 -20.36
N VAL A 32 24.48 7.53 -19.67
CA VAL A 32 24.56 7.13 -18.27
C VAL A 32 24.62 8.35 -17.38
N ALA A 33 23.57 8.56 -16.59
CA ALA A 33 23.52 9.62 -15.60
C ALA A 33 24.33 9.24 -14.36
N PRO A 34 25.05 10.20 -13.72
CA PRO A 34 25.65 9.96 -12.41
C PRO A 34 24.56 9.61 -11.40
N ALA A 35 24.91 8.84 -10.32
CA ALA A 35 23.98 8.49 -9.27
C ALA A 35 23.31 9.77 -8.72
N ALA A 36 21.98 9.83 -8.81
CA ALA A 36 21.23 11.02 -8.42
C ALA A 36 21.12 11.08 -6.89
N GLU A 37 21.29 12.25 -6.31
CA GLU A 37 21.07 12.49 -4.88
C GLU A 37 19.60 12.85 -4.66
N LEU A 38 18.93 12.17 -3.69
CA LEU A 38 17.62 12.60 -3.21
C LEU A 38 17.83 13.78 -2.23
N SER A 39 17.26 14.93 -2.55
CA SER A 39 17.38 16.09 -1.65
C SER A 39 16.63 15.85 -0.32
N PHE A 40 17.03 16.53 0.75
CA PHE A 40 16.29 16.48 2.01
C PHE A 40 14.85 17.00 1.88
N ALA A 41 14.62 17.97 1.00
CA ALA A 41 13.28 18.48 0.72
C ALA A 41 12.38 17.40 0.06
N ASP A 42 12.94 16.64 -0.88
CA ASP A 42 12.22 15.52 -1.52
C ASP A 42 11.95 14.39 -0.52
N ALA A 43 12.94 14.08 0.33
CA ALA A 43 12.80 13.10 1.39
C ALA A 43 11.68 13.48 2.38
N ILE A 44 11.60 14.75 2.79
CA ILE A 44 10.51 15.26 3.64
C ILE A 44 9.18 15.17 2.89
N THR A 45 9.12 15.61 1.64
CA THR A 45 7.90 15.61 0.84
C THR A 45 7.35 14.19 0.68
N LEU A 46 8.20 13.23 0.31
CA LEU A 46 7.81 11.83 0.18
C LEU A 46 7.41 11.23 1.54
N GLY A 47 8.13 11.57 2.62
CA GLY A 47 7.80 11.14 3.97
C GLY A 47 6.43 11.65 4.45
N VAL A 48 6.10 12.92 4.17
CA VAL A 48 4.78 13.49 4.47
C VAL A 48 3.70 12.78 3.69
N VAL A 49 3.89 12.61 2.38
CA VAL A 49 2.91 11.95 1.51
C VAL A 49 2.68 10.51 1.94
N GLU A 50 3.75 9.75 2.18
CA GLU A 50 3.66 8.35 2.64
C GLU A 50 2.93 8.26 3.98
N GLY A 51 3.36 9.03 4.99
CA GLY A 51 2.77 8.95 6.32
C GLY A 51 1.32 9.44 6.37
N VAL A 52 0.96 10.47 5.59
CA VAL A 52 -0.43 10.94 5.52
C VAL A 52 -1.32 9.92 4.82
N THR A 53 -0.86 9.31 3.73
CA THR A 53 -1.76 8.58 2.82
C THR A 53 -1.80 7.07 3.04
N GLU A 54 -0.80 6.48 3.73
CA GLU A 54 -0.69 5.02 3.88
C GLU A 54 -1.87 4.42 4.65
N TYR A 55 -2.27 5.05 5.75
CA TYR A 55 -3.37 4.57 6.57
C TYR A 55 -4.73 5.18 6.22
N LEU A 56 -4.76 6.29 5.48
CA LEU A 56 -6.00 6.84 4.97
C LEU A 56 -6.54 5.98 3.80
N PRO A 57 -7.86 5.87 3.65
CA PRO A 57 -8.45 5.05 2.60
C PRO A 57 -8.44 5.74 1.21
N ILE A 58 -7.31 6.41 0.86
CA ILE A 58 -7.17 7.26 -0.34
C ILE A 58 -6.09 6.80 -1.31
N SER A 59 -5.34 5.74 -0.98
CA SER A 59 -4.23 5.15 -1.75
C SER A 59 -2.96 5.98 -1.77
N SER A 60 -1.95 5.57 -1.00
CA SER A 60 -0.59 6.13 -1.05
C SER A 60 0.03 6.03 -2.45
N THR A 61 -0.13 4.91 -3.14
CA THR A 61 0.37 4.71 -4.52
C THR A 61 -0.08 5.80 -5.48
N GLY A 62 -1.37 6.20 -5.46
CA GLY A 62 -1.87 7.25 -6.34
C GLY A 62 -1.19 8.61 -6.09
N HIS A 63 -0.95 8.94 -4.83
CA HIS A 63 -0.28 10.19 -4.44
C HIS A 63 1.22 10.16 -4.77
N LEU A 64 1.87 9.04 -4.47
CA LEU A 64 3.31 8.87 -4.73
C LEU A 64 3.63 8.93 -6.22
N ILE A 65 2.77 8.41 -7.10
CA ILE A 65 2.93 8.57 -8.55
C ILE A 65 2.91 10.06 -8.94
N VAL A 66 1.96 10.85 -8.43
CA VAL A 66 1.90 12.29 -8.71
C VAL A 66 3.16 12.99 -8.19
N VAL A 67 3.53 12.73 -6.95
CA VAL A 67 4.66 13.40 -6.30
C VAL A 67 5.99 12.99 -6.93
N SER A 68 6.20 11.69 -7.22
CA SER A 68 7.43 11.24 -7.90
C SER A 68 7.60 11.89 -9.28
N ARG A 69 6.51 12.08 -10.02
CA ARG A 69 6.56 12.83 -11.30
C ARG A 69 6.94 14.29 -11.09
N LEU A 70 6.31 14.97 -10.12
CA LEU A 70 6.62 16.39 -9.82
C LEU A 70 8.06 16.60 -9.35
N LEU A 71 8.63 15.61 -8.68
CA LEU A 71 10.02 15.63 -8.20
C LEU A 71 11.02 15.11 -9.26
N GLY A 72 10.58 14.74 -10.47
CA GLY A 72 11.46 14.25 -11.53
C GLY A 72 12.09 12.88 -11.25
N LEU A 73 11.48 12.06 -10.38
CA LEU A 73 12.02 10.76 -9.95
C LEU A 73 11.63 9.60 -10.89
N GLU A 74 11.06 9.87 -12.06
CA GLU A 74 10.55 8.84 -12.99
C GLU A 74 11.56 8.42 -14.06
N SER A 75 12.82 8.91 -14.04
CA SER A 75 13.83 8.56 -15.02
C SER A 75 14.10 7.06 -15.03
N GLN A 76 14.03 6.47 -16.20
CA GLN A 76 14.33 5.06 -16.47
C GLN A 76 15.75 4.85 -17.04
N THR A 77 16.55 5.91 -17.13
CA THR A 77 17.94 5.82 -17.56
C THR A 77 18.74 5.01 -16.53
N PRO A 78 19.52 4.00 -16.97
CA PRO A 78 20.40 3.24 -16.09
C PRO A 78 21.40 4.14 -15.37
N LEU A 79 21.60 3.90 -14.08
CA LEU A 79 22.55 4.63 -13.23
C LEU A 79 23.91 3.93 -13.21
N LEU A 80 24.99 4.71 -13.25
CA LEU A 80 26.35 4.21 -13.01
C LEU A 80 26.83 4.54 -11.59
N GLY A 81 27.66 3.65 -11.07
CA GLY A 81 28.45 3.91 -9.89
C GLY A 81 29.57 4.91 -10.14
N ARG A 82 30.24 5.34 -9.07
CA ARG A 82 31.41 6.23 -9.12
C ARG A 82 32.60 5.63 -9.87
N ASP A 83 32.62 4.31 -10.03
CA ASP A 83 33.58 3.52 -10.78
C ASP A 83 33.26 3.36 -12.28
N GLY A 84 32.17 3.99 -12.74
CA GLY A 84 31.68 3.89 -14.11
C GLY A 84 31.00 2.56 -14.44
N GLN A 85 30.84 1.67 -13.46
CA GLN A 85 30.16 0.40 -13.68
C GLN A 85 28.63 0.55 -13.49
N PRO A 86 27.79 -0.20 -14.23
CA PRO A 86 26.36 -0.15 -14.08
C PRO A 86 25.92 -0.59 -12.65
N LEU A 87 25.08 0.20 -12.04
CA LEU A 87 24.42 -0.19 -10.79
C LEU A 87 23.29 -1.18 -11.11
N TRP A 88 23.16 -2.21 -10.28
CA TRP A 88 22.20 -3.28 -10.50
C TRP A 88 21.06 -3.22 -9.48
N TYR A 89 19.83 -3.13 -9.98
CA TYR A 89 18.64 -3.38 -9.19
C TYR A 89 18.49 -4.86 -8.85
N LYS A 90 18.72 -5.73 -9.87
CA LYS A 90 18.89 -7.18 -9.71
C LYS A 90 20.09 -7.61 -10.57
N LYS A 91 21.09 -8.18 -9.94
CA LYS A 91 22.27 -8.68 -10.66
C LYS A 91 21.90 -9.82 -11.60
N PRO A 92 22.65 -10.02 -12.68
CA PRO A 92 22.51 -11.19 -13.54
C PRO A 92 22.47 -12.49 -12.74
N SER A 93 21.50 -13.33 -13.01
CA SER A 93 21.26 -14.59 -12.30
C SER A 93 20.46 -15.56 -13.19
N ALA A 94 20.31 -16.81 -12.78
CA ALA A 94 19.49 -17.78 -13.51
C ALA A 94 18.04 -17.30 -13.73
N LYS A 95 17.49 -16.51 -12.78
CA LYS A 95 16.14 -15.92 -12.88
C LYS A 95 16.10 -14.64 -13.73
N TYR A 96 17.19 -13.90 -13.79
CA TYR A 96 17.35 -12.65 -14.54
C TYR A 96 18.66 -12.71 -15.34
N PRO A 97 18.71 -13.41 -16.48
CA PRO A 97 19.98 -13.66 -17.20
C PRO A 97 20.73 -12.38 -17.58
N GLN A 98 20.02 -11.33 -17.99
CA GLN A 98 20.60 -10.04 -18.32
C GLN A 98 20.71 -9.07 -17.14
N GLY A 99 20.20 -9.48 -15.94
CA GLY A 99 20.04 -8.58 -14.81
C GLY A 99 18.96 -7.52 -15.03
N VAL A 100 18.76 -6.64 -14.04
CA VAL A 100 17.93 -5.45 -14.17
C VAL A 100 18.78 -4.26 -13.73
N PRO A 101 19.11 -3.33 -14.64
CA PRO A 101 19.88 -2.15 -14.28
C PRO A 101 19.08 -1.27 -13.30
N LEU A 102 19.79 -0.60 -12.40
CA LEU A 102 19.19 0.33 -11.45
C LEU A 102 18.89 1.64 -12.15
N THR A 103 17.68 2.13 -12.02
CA THR A 103 17.24 3.44 -12.48
C THR A 103 16.80 4.31 -11.32
N LEU A 104 16.71 5.62 -11.51
CA LEU A 104 16.20 6.53 -10.48
C LEU A 104 14.78 6.16 -10.05
N LYS A 105 13.92 5.78 -11.02
CA LYS A 105 12.57 5.30 -10.74
C LYS A 105 12.56 4.08 -9.81
N LEU A 106 13.37 3.06 -10.10
CA LEU A 106 13.42 1.84 -9.26
C LEU A 106 13.99 2.12 -7.87
N ALA A 107 14.93 3.05 -7.76
CA ALA A 107 15.44 3.50 -6.45
C ALA A 107 14.34 4.24 -5.67
N ALA A 108 13.60 5.16 -6.30
CA ALA A 108 12.49 5.88 -5.68
C ALA A 108 11.34 4.95 -5.28
N ASP A 109 10.95 4.00 -6.14
CA ASP A 109 9.95 2.98 -5.84
C ASP A 109 10.35 2.09 -4.63
N THR A 110 11.66 1.88 -4.44
CA THR A 110 12.15 1.16 -3.26
C THR A 110 12.18 2.07 -2.03
N TYR A 111 12.57 3.33 -2.20
CA TYR A 111 12.64 4.33 -1.13
C TYR A 111 11.28 4.51 -0.44
N VAL A 112 10.21 4.71 -1.20
CA VAL A 112 8.86 4.91 -0.61
C VAL A 112 8.41 3.70 0.19
N VAL A 113 8.73 2.46 -0.24
CA VAL A 113 8.43 1.26 0.54
C VAL A 113 9.31 1.17 1.79
N VAL A 114 10.56 1.63 1.75
CA VAL A 114 11.46 1.58 2.91
C VAL A 114 11.07 2.62 3.96
N ILE A 115 10.75 3.86 3.58
CA ILE A 115 10.31 4.87 4.55
C ILE A 115 8.96 4.54 5.20
N GLN A 116 8.19 3.60 4.65
CA GLN A 116 6.98 3.04 5.24
C GLN A 116 7.23 2.40 6.61
N PHE A 117 8.49 2.00 6.93
CA PHE A 117 8.87 1.61 8.31
C PHE A 117 8.52 2.69 9.34
N GLY A 118 8.63 3.97 8.97
CA GLY A 118 8.19 5.07 9.83
C GLY A 118 6.69 5.02 10.12
N ALA A 119 5.88 4.87 9.08
CA ALA A 119 4.43 4.77 9.24
C ALA A 119 4.02 3.50 10.04
N ILE A 120 4.72 2.39 9.85
CA ILE A 120 4.54 1.16 10.64
C ILE A 120 4.89 1.39 12.11
N ALA A 121 6.00 2.10 12.39
CA ALA A 121 6.40 2.44 13.76
C ALA A 121 5.37 3.33 14.46
N ALA A 122 4.74 4.26 13.74
CA ALA A 122 3.66 5.08 14.28
C ALA A 122 2.49 4.22 14.78
N VAL A 123 2.06 3.22 14.01
CA VAL A 123 1.01 2.29 14.42
C VAL A 123 1.47 1.43 15.59
N ALA A 124 2.72 0.97 15.60
CA ALA A 124 3.26 0.21 16.73
C ALA A 124 3.19 1.01 18.05
N ILE A 125 3.50 2.30 18.02
CA ILE A 125 3.43 3.19 19.18
C ILE A 125 1.97 3.45 19.58
N LEU A 126 1.10 3.79 18.62
CA LEU A 126 -0.29 4.15 18.89
C LEU A 126 -1.13 2.96 19.38
N TYR A 127 -0.84 1.77 18.90
CA TYR A 127 -1.54 0.53 19.23
C TYR A 127 -0.69 -0.44 20.07
N TRP A 128 0.25 0.13 20.83
CA TRP A 128 1.17 -0.64 21.69
C TRP A 128 0.44 -1.60 22.63
N THR A 129 -0.66 -1.14 23.23
CA THR A 129 -1.46 -1.94 24.16
C THR A 129 -2.04 -3.18 23.48
N GLN A 130 -2.59 -3.04 22.26
CA GLN A 130 -3.15 -4.14 21.49
C GLN A 130 -2.06 -5.11 21.04
N LEU A 131 -0.90 -4.61 20.60
CA LEU A 131 0.24 -5.43 20.23
C LEU A 131 0.79 -6.21 21.44
N MET A 132 0.86 -5.58 22.61
CA MET A 132 1.26 -6.26 23.84
C MET A 132 0.20 -7.27 24.33
N SER A 133 -1.08 -7.00 24.13
CA SER A 133 -2.17 -7.97 24.37
C SER A 133 -2.00 -9.19 23.47
N MET A 134 -1.76 -9.01 22.17
CA MET A 134 -1.47 -10.11 21.25
C MET A 134 -0.24 -10.94 21.71
N LEU A 135 0.84 -10.28 22.12
CA LEU A 135 2.05 -10.95 22.60
C LEU A 135 1.80 -11.73 23.91
N ARG A 136 1.07 -11.11 24.85
CA ARG A 136 0.66 -11.81 26.10
C ARG A 136 -0.27 -12.98 25.80
N GLY A 137 -1.13 -12.84 24.79
CA GLY A 137 -1.99 -13.91 24.28
C GLY A 137 -1.18 -15.10 23.78
N LEU A 138 -0.14 -14.86 22.98
CA LEU A 138 0.77 -15.89 22.52
C LEU A 138 1.47 -16.63 23.68
N LEU A 139 1.72 -15.93 24.79
CA LEU A 139 2.29 -16.51 26.03
C LEU A 139 1.23 -17.13 26.96
N GLY A 140 -0.04 -17.26 26.52
CA GLY A 140 -1.12 -17.86 27.29
C GLY A 140 -1.67 -16.99 28.44
N ARG A 141 -1.34 -15.68 28.45
CA ARG A 141 -1.70 -14.76 29.56
C ARG A 141 -2.88 -13.84 29.23
N ASP A 142 -3.33 -13.80 27.97
CA ASP A 142 -4.43 -12.93 27.52
C ASP A 142 -5.23 -13.63 26.40
N PRO A 143 -6.35 -14.31 26.74
CA PRO A 143 -7.16 -15.02 25.74
C PRO A 143 -7.74 -14.11 24.65
N ALA A 144 -8.12 -12.87 25.00
CA ALA A 144 -8.64 -11.89 24.02
C ALA A 144 -7.55 -11.43 23.06
N GLY A 145 -6.32 -11.20 23.57
CA GLY A 145 -5.16 -10.88 22.77
C GLY A 145 -4.77 -12.02 21.83
N LEU A 146 -4.83 -13.28 22.29
CA LEU A 146 -4.60 -14.45 21.43
C LEU A 146 -5.63 -14.52 20.29
N ARG A 147 -6.90 -14.30 20.61
CA ARG A 147 -7.98 -14.31 19.62
C ARG A 147 -7.79 -13.20 18.59
N LEU A 148 -7.41 -11.99 19.03
CA LEU A 148 -7.10 -10.87 18.14
C LEU A 148 -5.90 -11.21 17.23
N LEU A 149 -4.83 -11.80 17.76
CA LEU A 149 -3.68 -12.24 16.97
C LEU A 149 -4.09 -13.28 15.91
N ILE A 150 -4.85 -14.31 16.30
CA ILE A 150 -5.34 -15.33 15.35
C ILE A 150 -6.18 -14.67 14.25
N ASN A 151 -7.06 -13.73 14.61
CA ASN A 151 -7.88 -13.01 13.64
C ASN A 151 -7.01 -12.21 12.66
N VAL A 152 -6.00 -11.47 13.14
CA VAL A 152 -5.06 -10.73 12.28
C VAL A 152 -4.29 -11.67 11.35
N MET A 153 -3.83 -12.82 11.86
CA MET A 153 -3.08 -13.81 11.05
C MET A 153 -3.97 -14.47 10.00
N ILE A 154 -5.22 -14.80 10.30
CA ILE A 154 -6.19 -15.33 9.31
C ILE A 154 -6.44 -14.30 8.21
N ALA A 155 -6.60 -13.01 8.56
CA ALA A 155 -6.79 -11.95 7.56
C ALA A 155 -5.52 -11.67 6.74
N PHE A 156 -4.34 -11.83 7.32
CA PHE A 156 -3.05 -11.66 6.65
C PHE A 156 -2.76 -12.76 5.61
N THR A 157 -3.06 -14.01 5.95
CA THR A 157 -2.64 -15.19 5.20
C THR A 157 -3.02 -15.17 3.71
N PRO A 158 -4.25 -14.84 3.28
CA PRO A 158 -4.60 -14.82 1.86
C PRO A 158 -3.72 -13.86 1.05
N ALA A 159 -3.48 -12.66 1.56
CA ALA A 159 -2.65 -11.67 0.89
C ALA A 159 -1.17 -12.08 0.86
N ALA A 160 -0.66 -12.70 1.93
CA ALA A 160 0.70 -13.23 1.97
C ALA A 160 0.90 -14.32 0.91
N VAL A 161 -0.02 -15.27 0.82
CA VAL A 161 0.03 -16.36 -0.17
C VAL A 161 -0.02 -15.80 -1.60
N ILE A 162 -0.99 -14.94 -1.91
CA ILE A 162 -1.10 -14.35 -3.25
C ILE A 162 0.11 -13.47 -3.57
N GLY A 163 0.61 -12.70 -2.61
CA GLY A 163 1.79 -11.86 -2.78
C GLY A 163 3.05 -12.65 -3.14
N LEU A 164 3.25 -13.80 -2.48
CA LEU A 164 4.38 -14.67 -2.79
C LEU A 164 4.25 -15.39 -4.13
N LEU A 165 3.04 -15.83 -4.49
CA LEU A 165 2.79 -16.60 -5.72
C LEU A 165 2.60 -15.73 -6.96
N ALA A 166 1.92 -14.60 -6.85
CA ALA A 166 1.50 -13.76 -7.96
C ALA A 166 2.11 -12.34 -7.94
N GLY A 167 2.97 -12.00 -6.94
CA GLY A 167 3.50 -10.65 -6.77
C GLY A 167 4.26 -10.12 -7.99
N ASN A 168 5.05 -10.95 -8.67
CA ASN A 168 5.75 -10.54 -9.89
C ASN A 168 4.76 -10.24 -11.03
N TRP A 169 3.78 -11.13 -11.26
CA TRP A 169 2.76 -10.93 -12.28
C TRP A 169 1.94 -9.65 -12.03
N ILE A 170 1.57 -9.40 -10.76
CA ILE A 170 0.87 -8.18 -10.36
C ILE A 170 1.70 -6.94 -10.67
N SER A 171 3.01 -6.97 -10.33
CA SER A 171 3.92 -5.86 -10.59
C SER A 171 4.11 -5.58 -12.08
N GLU A 172 4.13 -6.61 -12.91
CA GLU A 172 4.34 -6.47 -14.34
C GLU A 172 3.08 -6.03 -15.10
N ASN A 173 1.89 -6.41 -14.64
CA ASN A 173 0.66 -6.21 -15.39
C ASN A 173 -0.28 -5.13 -14.83
N LEU A 174 -0.22 -4.81 -13.53
CA LEU A 174 -1.16 -3.90 -12.90
C LEU A 174 -0.57 -2.54 -12.48
N PHE A 175 0.76 -2.35 -12.60
CA PHE A 175 1.43 -1.11 -12.24
C PHE A 175 1.45 -0.08 -13.39
N SER A 176 0.27 0.24 -13.93
CA SER A 176 0.11 1.33 -14.89
C SER A 176 -0.74 2.45 -14.31
N VAL A 177 -0.52 3.69 -14.76
CA VAL A 177 -1.32 4.84 -14.33
C VAL A 177 -2.81 4.63 -14.60
N GLY A 178 -3.15 4.05 -15.75
CA GLY A 178 -4.53 3.71 -16.10
C GLY A 178 -5.16 2.72 -15.12
N ALA A 179 -4.41 1.68 -14.72
CA ALA A 179 -4.88 0.72 -13.71
C ALA A 179 -5.11 1.40 -12.35
N VAL A 180 -4.25 2.34 -11.95
CA VAL A 180 -4.41 3.12 -10.72
C VAL A 180 -5.65 4.01 -10.79
N ILE A 181 -5.92 4.68 -11.90
CA ILE A 181 -7.13 5.51 -12.09
C ILE A 181 -8.39 4.66 -11.95
N ILE A 182 -8.44 3.49 -12.62
CA ILE A 182 -9.57 2.57 -12.52
C ILE A 182 -9.77 2.11 -11.07
N ALA A 183 -8.70 1.75 -10.37
CA ALA A 183 -8.75 1.35 -8.97
C ALA A 183 -9.22 2.48 -8.04
N GLN A 184 -8.84 3.73 -8.30
CA GLN A 184 -9.31 4.89 -7.57
C GLN A 184 -10.82 5.06 -7.71
N VAL A 185 -11.33 5.03 -8.94
CA VAL A 185 -12.76 5.20 -9.25
C VAL A 185 -13.57 4.04 -8.70
N ALA A 186 -13.19 2.80 -9.00
CA ALA A 186 -13.89 1.60 -8.50
C ALA A 186 -13.89 1.55 -6.96
N GLY A 187 -12.77 1.91 -6.32
CA GLY A 187 -12.67 1.99 -4.87
C GLY A 187 -13.57 3.07 -4.27
N ALA A 188 -13.73 4.22 -4.93
CA ALA A 188 -14.63 5.27 -4.48
C ALA A 188 -16.09 4.78 -4.47
N PHE A 189 -16.55 4.13 -5.53
CA PHE A 189 -17.90 3.54 -5.58
C PHE A 189 -18.09 2.44 -4.53
N LEU A 190 -17.07 1.58 -4.32
CA LEU A 190 -17.11 0.55 -3.28
C LEU A 190 -17.26 1.17 -1.88
N MET A 191 -16.55 2.27 -1.60
CA MET A 191 -16.65 3.00 -0.33
C MET A 191 -18.05 3.57 -0.11
N LEU A 192 -18.64 4.20 -1.14
CA LEU A 192 -20.01 4.73 -1.06
C LEU A 192 -21.02 3.62 -0.82
N PHE A 193 -20.86 2.49 -1.53
CA PHE A 193 -21.70 1.31 -1.33
C PHE A 193 -21.57 0.74 0.08
N ALA A 194 -20.34 0.58 0.57
CA ALA A 194 -20.08 0.06 1.91
C ALA A 194 -20.66 0.95 3.01
N GLU A 195 -20.53 2.28 2.84
CA GLU A 195 -21.11 3.25 3.77
C GLU A 195 -22.65 3.20 3.77
N TYR A 196 -23.28 3.13 2.59
CA TYR A 196 -24.73 2.98 2.46
C TYR A 196 -25.22 1.68 3.11
N TRP A 197 -24.54 0.54 2.82
CA TRP A 197 -24.87 -0.76 3.38
C TRP A 197 -24.72 -0.78 4.90
N ARG A 198 -23.64 -0.21 5.42
CA ARG A 198 -23.39 -0.09 6.87
C ARG A 198 -24.50 0.68 7.56
N ARG A 199 -24.87 1.87 7.05
CA ARG A 199 -25.92 2.71 7.64
C ARG A 199 -27.25 1.97 7.72
N ARG A 200 -27.63 1.23 6.70
CA ARG A 200 -28.85 0.41 6.72
C ARG A 200 -28.80 -0.72 7.75
N ARG A 201 -27.64 -1.38 7.86
CA ARG A 201 -27.48 -2.52 8.76
C ARG A 201 -27.43 -2.08 10.25
N MET A 202 -26.78 -0.97 10.57
CA MET A 202 -26.62 -0.49 11.95
C MET A 202 -27.96 -0.17 12.64
N VAL A 203 -29.00 0.15 11.89
CA VAL A 203 -30.35 0.35 12.44
C VAL A 203 -30.95 -0.96 12.97
N LEU A 204 -30.48 -2.11 12.51
CA LEU A 204 -31.04 -3.43 12.80
C LEU A 204 -30.25 -4.23 13.85
N VAL A 205 -29.03 -3.81 14.19
CA VAL A 205 -28.10 -4.59 15.03
C VAL A 205 -28.06 -4.04 16.45
N LYS A 206 -28.37 -4.90 17.44
CA LYS A 206 -28.32 -4.54 18.86
C LYS A 206 -26.92 -4.60 19.48
N HIS A 207 -26.01 -5.36 18.89
CA HIS A 207 -24.65 -5.53 19.39
C HIS A 207 -23.63 -5.34 18.25
N VAL A 208 -22.64 -4.47 18.49
CA VAL A 208 -21.51 -4.26 17.57
C VAL A 208 -20.32 -5.04 18.12
N PRO A 209 -19.80 -6.04 17.38
CA PRO A 209 -18.74 -6.91 17.86
C PRO A 209 -17.42 -6.16 18.06
N GLU A 210 -16.60 -6.63 18.98
CA GLU A 210 -15.18 -6.27 19.05
C GLU A 210 -14.37 -7.04 18.00
N SER A 211 -13.17 -6.53 17.71
CA SER A 211 -12.28 -7.18 16.71
C SER A 211 -11.86 -8.59 17.11
N SER A 212 -11.78 -8.87 18.42
CA SER A 212 -11.53 -10.20 18.98
C SER A 212 -12.74 -11.14 18.89
N GLU A 213 -13.96 -10.60 18.80
CA GLU A 213 -15.22 -11.38 18.74
C GLU A 213 -15.58 -11.83 17.31
N LEU A 214 -14.90 -11.30 16.29
CA LEU A 214 -15.15 -11.70 14.91
C LEU A 214 -14.99 -13.21 14.73
N THR A 215 -15.91 -13.79 13.98
CA THR A 215 -15.80 -15.19 13.54
C THR A 215 -14.70 -15.34 12.49
N TYR A 216 -14.08 -16.48 12.42
CA TYR A 216 -13.03 -16.77 11.41
C TYR A 216 -13.51 -16.56 9.96
N ARG A 217 -14.79 -16.79 9.66
CA ARG A 217 -15.39 -16.51 8.34
C ARG A 217 -15.42 -15.01 8.03
N GLN A 218 -15.78 -14.17 9.00
CA GLN A 218 -15.77 -12.71 8.85
C GLN A 218 -14.35 -12.21 8.61
N VAL A 219 -13.41 -12.70 9.40
CA VAL A 219 -11.99 -12.34 9.29
C VAL A 219 -11.38 -12.79 7.96
N ALA A 220 -11.66 -14.01 7.52
CA ALA A 220 -11.24 -14.49 6.21
C ALA A 220 -11.81 -13.63 5.07
N GLY A 221 -13.07 -13.15 5.22
CA GLY A 221 -13.66 -12.18 4.29
C GLY A 221 -12.91 -10.87 4.21
N ILE A 222 -12.43 -10.33 5.35
CA ILE A 222 -11.55 -9.13 5.37
C ILE A 222 -10.25 -9.43 4.64
N GLY A 223 -9.61 -10.59 4.90
CA GLY A 223 -8.36 -11.01 4.25
C GLY A 223 -8.52 -11.19 2.74
N LEU A 224 -9.63 -11.76 2.26
CA LEU A 224 -9.92 -11.87 0.83
C LEU A 224 -10.11 -10.51 0.16
N LEU A 225 -10.75 -9.55 0.83
CA LEU A 225 -10.84 -8.18 0.34
C LEU A 225 -9.46 -7.50 0.33
N GLN A 226 -8.60 -7.78 1.31
CA GLN A 226 -7.22 -7.30 1.30
C GLN A 226 -6.44 -7.77 0.06
N CYS A 227 -6.70 -8.96 -0.48
CA CYS A 227 -6.04 -9.42 -1.70
C CYS A 227 -6.30 -8.49 -2.90
N ILE A 228 -7.48 -7.86 -2.96
CA ILE A 228 -7.80 -6.88 -4.01
C ILE A 228 -6.92 -5.64 -3.90
N SER A 229 -6.46 -5.31 -2.68
CA SER A 229 -5.57 -4.15 -2.48
C SER A 229 -4.17 -4.32 -3.06
N MET A 230 -3.80 -5.50 -3.51
CA MET A 230 -2.58 -5.73 -4.28
C MET A 230 -2.63 -5.09 -5.67
N TRP A 231 -3.82 -4.76 -6.16
CA TRP A 231 -3.94 -3.89 -7.33
C TRP A 231 -3.60 -2.45 -6.94
N PRO A 232 -2.55 -1.85 -7.55
CA PRO A 232 -2.11 -0.48 -7.24
C PRO A 232 -3.23 0.54 -7.40
N GLY A 233 -3.30 1.47 -6.46
CA GLY A 233 -4.38 2.46 -6.46
C GLY A 233 -5.62 2.06 -5.66
N THR A 234 -5.81 0.78 -5.33
CA THR A 234 -6.99 0.31 -4.59
C THR A 234 -7.04 0.80 -3.15
N SER A 235 -5.90 0.95 -2.48
CA SER A 235 -5.71 1.22 -1.05
C SER A 235 -5.99 0.01 -0.16
N ARG A 236 -4.95 -0.48 0.51
CA ARG A 236 -5.04 -1.58 1.47
C ARG A 236 -5.96 -1.21 2.65
N SER A 237 -5.77 -0.03 3.23
CA SER A 237 -6.59 0.46 4.35
C SER A 237 -8.07 0.57 3.96
N MET A 238 -8.38 1.04 2.76
CA MET A 238 -9.74 1.09 2.24
C MET A 238 -10.38 -0.30 2.20
N MET A 239 -9.70 -1.28 1.59
CA MET A 239 -10.26 -2.63 1.44
C MET A 239 -10.48 -3.31 2.79
N THR A 240 -9.57 -3.16 3.74
CA THR A 240 -9.69 -3.76 5.07
C THR A 240 -10.71 -3.06 5.95
N ILE A 241 -10.87 -1.73 5.86
CA ILE A 241 -11.94 -0.99 6.55
C ILE A 241 -13.30 -1.36 5.98
N VAL A 242 -13.46 -1.41 4.65
CA VAL A 242 -14.69 -1.88 3.99
C VAL A 242 -15.01 -3.33 4.39
N GLY A 243 -13.99 -4.18 4.43
CA GLY A 243 -14.12 -5.56 4.93
C GLY A 243 -14.61 -5.61 6.37
N GLY A 244 -14.08 -4.75 7.23
CA GLY A 244 -14.54 -4.57 8.61
C GLY A 244 -16.01 -4.16 8.70
N TYR A 245 -16.46 -3.23 7.83
CA TYR A 245 -17.88 -2.86 7.75
C TYR A 245 -18.76 -4.05 7.36
N PHE A 246 -18.36 -4.83 6.36
CA PHE A 246 -19.10 -6.03 5.96
C PHE A 246 -19.07 -7.13 7.03
N ALA A 247 -18.01 -7.20 7.82
CA ALA A 247 -17.91 -8.07 8.98
C ALA A 247 -18.79 -7.61 10.17
N GLY A 248 -19.29 -6.37 10.14
CA GLY A 248 -20.18 -5.81 11.18
C GLY A 248 -19.50 -4.94 12.22
N LEU A 249 -18.22 -4.62 12.03
CA LEU A 249 -17.51 -3.66 12.87
C LEU A 249 -18.06 -2.24 12.66
N ASP A 250 -18.03 -1.44 13.73
CA ASP A 250 -18.23 0.00 13.64
C ASP A 250 -17.02 0.68 12.94
N PRO A 251 -17.14 1.93 12.50
CA PRO A 251 -16.08 2.62 11.77
C PRO A 251 -14.75 2.70 12.50
N ARG A 252 -14.78 2.91 13.81
CA ARG A 252 -13.59 2.99 14.65
C ARG A 252 -12.88 1.65 14.73
N ARG A 253 -13.62 0.59 15.10
CA ARG A 253 -13.07 -0.77 15.23
C ARG A 253 -12.60 -1.33 13.90
N ALA A 254 -13.29 -1.01 12.80
CA ALA A 254 -12.86 -1.38 11.45
C ALA A 254 -11.52 -0.73 11.07
N ALA A 255 -11.32 0.55 11.41
CA ALA A 255 -10.05 1.22 11.21
C ALA A 255 -8.94 0.63 12.11
N GLU A 256 -9.21 0.42 13.40
CA GLU A 256 -8.26 -0.17 14.35
C GLU A 256 -7.82 -1.57 13.89
N PHE A 257 -8.74 -2.44 13.49
CA PHE A 257 -8.41 -3.76 12.93
C PHE A 257 -7.59 -3.65 11.65
N SER A 258 -7.96 -2.71 10.76
CA SER A 258 -7.20 -2.42 9.54
C SER A 258 -5.75 -2.01 9.84
N PHE A 259 -5.52 -1.20 10.87
CA PHE A 259 -4.17 -0.77 11.26
C PHE A 259 -3.33 -1.91 11.82
N LEU A 260 -3.91 -2.76 12.69
CA LEU A 260 -3.21 -3.92 13.22
C LEU A 260 -2.88 -4.95 12.12
N LEU A 261 -3.81 -5.18 11.20
CA LEU A 261 -3.57 -6.01 10.03
C LEU A 261 -2.52 -5.39 9.11
N GLY A 262 -2.58 -4.06 8.92
CA GLY A 262 -1.59 -3.29 8.20
C GLY A 262 -0.21 -3.37 8.80
N PHE A 263 -0.10 -3.29 10.12
CA PHE A 263 1.18 -3.46 10.82
C PHE A 263 1.86 -4.77 10.42
N VAL A 264 1.15 -5.88 10.41
CA VAL A 264 1.71 -7.19 10.01
C VAL A 264 2.00 -7.24 8.50
N THR A 265 1.04 -6.83 7.68
CA THR A 265 1.14 -6.94 6.22
C THR A 265 2.26 -6.05 5.65
N LEU A 266 2.30 -4.77 6.09
CA LEU A 266 3.32 -3.82 5.64
C LEU A 266 4.70 -4.18 6.18
N SER A 267 4.80 -4.64 7.45
CA SER A 267 6.09 -5.09 7.99
C SER A 267 6.67 -6.21 7.13
N ALA A 268 5.87 -7.22 6.79
CA ALA A 268 6.32 -8.31 5.94
C ALA A 268 6.78 -7.83 4.55
N ALA A 269 5.98 -6.96 3.89
CA ALA A 269 6.29 -6.41 2.57
C ALA A 269 7.53 -5.53 2.59
N THR A 270 7.64 -4.63 3.58
CA THR A 270 8.76 -3.68 3.71
C THR A 270 10.08 -4.40 4.05
N VAL A 271 10.04 -5.40 4.94
CA VAL A 271 11.23 -6.23 5.24
C VAL A 271 11.68 -6.98 3.98
N LEU A 272 10.78 -7.62 3.26
CA LEU A 272 11.11 -8.33 2.02
C LEU A 272 11.70 -7.38 0.96
N LYS A 273 11.10 -6.21 0.76
CA LYS A 273 11.58 -5.20 -0.20
C LYS A 273 12.94 -4.65 0.21
N SER A 274 13.12 -4.32 1.49
CA SER A 274 14.40 -3.82 2.03
C SER A 274 15.52 -4.85 1.86
N TYR A 275 15.24 -6.11 2.13
CA TYR A 275 16.20 -7.19 1.96
C TYR A 275 16.58 -7.41 0.49
N THR A 276 15.60 -7.35 -0.42
CA THR A 276 15.83 -7.66 -1.85
C THR A 276 16.43 -6.52 -2.66
N THR A 277 16.04 -5.27 -2.38
CA THR A 277 16.40 -4.12 -3.20
C THR A 277 16.84 -2.89 -2.41
N GLY A 278 16.79 -2.93 -1.07
CA GLY A 278 17.19 -1.81 -0.22
C GLY A 278 18.65 -1.41 -0.39
N GLY A 279 19.56 -2.38 -0.56
CA GLY A 279 20.97 -2.11 -0.81
C GLY A 279 21.21 -1.29 -2.08
N ALA A 280 20.49 -1.58 -3.16
CA ALA A 280 20.56 -0.82 -4.40
C ALA A 280 20.06 0.62 -4.22
N MET A 281 18.95 0.83 -3.50
CA MET A 281 18.41 2.15 -3.18
C MET A 281 19.37 2.98 -2.33
N ILE A 282 20.02 2.36 -1.31
CA ILE A 282 21.01 3.05 -0.46
C ILE A 282 22.24 3.49 -1.24
N GLN A 283 22.66 2.73 -2.26
CA GLN A 283 23.77 3.16 -3.15
C GLN A 283 23.45 4.44 -3.90
N VAL A 284 22.18 4.73 -4.18
CA VAL A 284 21.74 5.96 -4.87
C VAL A 284 21.53 7.11 -3.88
N PHE A 285 20.72 6.89 -2.84
CA PHE A 285 20.22 7.98 -1.99
C PHE A 285 20.99 8.13 -0.66
N GLY A 286 21.75 7.11 -0.25
CA GLY A 286 22.40 7.09 1.06
C GLY A 286 21.41 6.93 2.23
N TRP A 287 21.94 6.87 3.44
CA TRP A 287 21.16 6.71 4.66
C TRP A 287 20.44 7.97 5.14
N PRO A 288 21.05 9.20 5.07
CA PRO A 288 20.43 10.38 5.68
C PRO A 288 19.03 10.72 5.14
N PRO A 289 18.77 10.76 3.82
CA PRO A 289 17.42 10.98 3.28
C PRO A 289 16.43 9.87 3.67
N VAL A 290 16.89 8.63 3.76
CA VAL A 290 16.05 7.48 4.14
C VAL A 290 15.59 7.59 5.59
N LEU A 291 16.52 7.89 6.51
CA LEU A 291 16.18 8.07 7.92
C LEU A 291 15.27 9.27 8.14
N LEU A 292 15.56 10.40 7.46
CA LEU A 292 14.72 11.58 7.52
C LEU A 292 13.31 11.30 7.01
N GLY A 293 13.16 10.68 5.83
CA GLY A 293 11.87 10.31 5.26
C GLY A 293 11.09 9.37 6.17
N ALA A 294 11.75 8.38 6.78
CA ALA A 294 11.11 7.47 7.72
C ALA A 294 10.62 8.18 9.01
N VAL A 295 11.40 9.10 9.57
CA VAL A 295 10.99 9.89 10.73
C VAL A 295 9.80 10.79 10.40
N VAL A 296 9.84 11.47 9.25
CA VAL A 296 8.74 12.32 8.79
C VAL A 296 7.49 11.48 8.54
N ALA A 297 7.62 10.32 7.90
CA ALA A 297 6.50 9.38 7.70
C ALA A 297 5.92 8.90 9.02
N ALA A 298 6.74 8.64 10.05
CA ALA A 298 6.25 8.25 11.37
C ALA A 298 5.40 9.33 12.03
N VAL A 299 5.89 10.56 12.04
CA VAL A 299 5.18 11.71 12.66
C VAL A 299 3.85 11.97 11.93
N THR A 300 3.90 12.06 10.62
CA THR A 300 2.70 12.35 9.80
C THR A 300 1.69 11.19 9.81
N ALA A 301 2.14 9.93 9.83
CA ALA A 301 1.28 8.77 10.02
C ALA A 301 0.59 8.77 11.39
N ALA A 302 1.31 9.12 12.47
CA ALA A 302 0.71 9.18 13.79
C ALA A 302 -0.43 10.21 13.87
N VAL A 303 -0.27 11.37 13.23
CA VAL A 303 -1.32 12.39 13.11
C VAL A 303 -2.48 11.88 12.27
N SER A 304 -2.19 11.29 11.10
CA SER A 304 -3.20 10.80 10.16
C SER A 304 -4.05 9.65 10.70
N VAL A 305 -3.44 8.72 11.42
CA VAL A 305 -4.13 7.61 12.08
C VAL A 305 -5.11 8.12 13.13
N ARG A 306 -4.69 9.05 14.00
CA ARG A 306 -5.58 9.68 15.00
C ARG A 306 -6.71 10.46 14.35
N PHE A 307 -6.40 11.22 13.30
CA PHE A 307 -7.39 11.95 12.53
C PHE A 307 -8.41 10.98 11.92
N LEU A 308 -7.97 9.93 11.25
CA LEU A 308 -8.86 8.99 10.56
C LEU A 308 -9.84 8.32 11.53
N VAL A 309 -9.38 7.84 12.70
CA VAL A 309 -10.26 7.22 13.70
C VAL A 309 -11.34 8.17 14.14
N SER A 310 -10.96 9.42 14.48
CA SER A 310 -11.94 10.42 14.94
C SER A 310 -12.88 10.87 13.82
N TRP A 311 -12.40 10.95 12.59
CA TRP A 311 -13.20 11.30 11.42
C TRP A 311 -14.22 10.22 11.08
N LEU A 312 -13.78 8.97 10.97
CA LEU A 312 -14.65 7.85 10.61
C LEU A 312 -15.78 7.64 11.63
N ALA A 313 -15.51 7.85 12.91
CA ALA A 313 -16.53 7.77 13.96
C ALA A 313 -17.69 8.76 13.76
N LYS A 314 -17.42 9.91 13.13
CA LYS A 314 -18.40 10.99 12.93
C LYS A 314 -18.97 11.06 11.52
N HIS A 315 -18.15 10.88 10.50
CA HIS A 315 -18.48 11.23 9.10
C HIS A 315 -18.51 10.02 8.14
N GLY A 316 -17.87 8.89 8.52
CA GLY A 316 -17.76 7.71 7.66
C GLY A 316 -16.82 7.91 6.46
N LEU A 317 -17.00 7.10 5.40
CA LEU A 317 -16.09 6.99 4.26
C LEU A 317 -16.40 7.95 3.09
N ALA A 318 -17.58 8.59 3.06
CA ALA A 318 -18.05 9.30 1.86
C ALA A 318 -17.10 10.42 1.39
N ALA A 319 -16.54 11.20 2.32
CA ALA A 319 -15.61 12.28 1.95
C ALA A 319 -14.33 11.74 1.29
N PHE A 320 -13.81 10.61 1.77
CA PHE A 320 -12.64 9.97 1.16
C PHE A 320 -12.96 9.39 -0.22
N ALA A 321 -14.19 8.91 -0.44
CA ALA A 321 -14.62 8.46 -1.76
C ALA A 321 -14.62 9.61 -2.77
N LEU A 322 -15.16 10.78 -2.41
CA LEU A 322 -15.12 11.97 -3.25
C LEU A 322 -13.68 12.45 -3.51
N TYR A 323 -12.84 12.44 -2.48
CA TYR A 323 -11.42 12.76 -2.64
C TYR A 323 -10.73 11.84 -3.66
N ARG A 324 -10.99 10.53 -3.64
CA ARG A 324 -10.45 9.56 -4.60
C ARG A 324 -10.86 9.86 -6.04
N LEU A 325 -12.11 10.28 -6.27
CA LEU A 325 -12.56 10.72 -7.60
C LEU A 325 -11.81 11.98 -8.07
N GLY A 326 -11.57 12.93 -7.15
CA GLY A 326 -10.75 14.11 -7.43
C GLY A 326 -9.30 13.72 -7.80
N LEU A 327 -8.67 12.81 -7.04
CA LEU A 327 -7.33 12.32 -7.33
C LEU A 327 -7.28 11.58 -8.67
N ALA A 328 -8.29 10.77 -9.00
CA ALA A 328 -8.39 10.13 -10.31
C ALA A 328 -8.43 11.16 -11.44
N GLY A 329 -9.17 12.26 -11.25
CA GLY A 329 -9.20 13.40 -12.19
C GLY A 329 -7.83 14.05 -12.36
N VAL A 330 -7.11 14.30 -11.25
CA VAL A 330 -5.73 14.83 -11.29
C VAL A 330 -4.79 13.91 -12.07
N LEU A 331 -4.87 12.60 -11.85
CA LEU A 331 -4.06 11.62 -12.59
C LEU A 331 -4.38 11.63 -14.10
N VAL A 332 -5.66 11.74 -14.47
CA VAL A 332 -6.05 11.87 -15.90
C VAL A 332 -5.45 13.13 -16.50
N VAL A 333 -5.58 14.28 -15.85
CA VAL A 333 -5.03 15.54 -16.35
C VAL A 333 -3.51 15.45 -16.53
N LEU A 334 -2.78 15.00 -15.50
CA LEU A 334 -1.31 14.99 -15.52
C LEU A 334 -0.71 13.99 -16.50
N PHE A 335 -1.35 12.87 -16.75
CA PHE A 335 -0.74 11.78 -17.52
C PHE A 335 -1.32 11.60 -18.92
N TYR A 336 -2.52 12.14 -19.21
CA TYR A 336 -3.19 11.98 -20.48
C TYR A 336 -3.53 13.29 -21.19
N LEU A 337 -3.80 14.36 -20.43
CA LEU A 337 -4.15 15.66 -21.02
C LEU A 337 -2.96 16.63 -21.04
N TRP A 338 -2.02 16.48 -20.13
CA TRP A 338 -0.80 17.29 -20.06
C TRP A 338 0.44 16.38 -19.90
N PRO A 339 0.75 15.56 -20.92
CA PRO A 339 1.99 14.81 -20.92
C PRO A 339 3.15 15.80 -21.05
N ALA A 340 4.04 15.84 -20.03
CA ALA A 340 5.26 16.65 -20.06
C ALA A 340 6.30 16.01 -20.96
#